data_a40c59cb0ef43a563442c80453076f91
#
_entry.id   a40c59cb0ef43a563442c80453076f91
#
_cell.length_a   1.000
_cell.length_b   1.000
_cell.length_c   1.000
_cell.angle_alpha   90.00
_cell.angle_beta   90.00
_cell.angle_gamma   90.00
#
_symmetry.space_group_name_H-M   'P 1'
#
loop_
_entity.id
_entity.type
_entity.pdbx_description
1 polymer ?
#
loop_
_entity_poly.entity_id
_entity_poly.type
_entity_poly.pdbx_seq_one_letter_code
_entity_poly.pdbx_strand_id
1 'polypeptide(L)'
;EELFYTITDPVAEQLMEMLDKIQKKMQNIPKEKRLHEMGSIYYENIPKIVDILISDRDAVELIINGAKGTKYEEFLDNIARRNATGINIAAENVEGKPLNFIKEQTMEILMDGYIRTLFRLVLSDKQRETIIQCMEMIGRIYEVGIITLMQKENHNGNQR
;
A
#
# COMPACT_ATOMS: atom_id res chain seq x y z
N GLU A 1 10.58 -23.54 12.96
CA GLU A 1 10.68 -22.83 11.65
C GLU A 1 9.65 -23.38 10.67
N GLU A 2 9.60 -24.70 10.44
CA GLU A 2 8.62 -25.35 9.53
C GLU A 2 7.16 -25.06 9.94
N LEU A 3 6.83 -25.17 11.22
CA LEU A 3 5.49 -24.86 11.74
C LEU A 3 5.12 -23.37 11.52
N PHE A 4 6.07 -22.46 11.68
CA PHE A 4 5.84 -21.04 11.43
C PHE A 4 5.40 -20.80 9.98
N TYR A 5 6.12 -21.37 9.01
CA TYR A 5 5.77 -21.21 7.59
C TYR A 5 4.47 -21.93 7.22
N THR A 6 4.18 -23.09 7.81
CA THR A 6 2.90 -23.77 7.59
C THR A 6 1.70 -22.88 7.97
N ILE A 7 1.85 -22.05 9.01
CA ILE A 7 0.80 -21.13 9.46
C ILE A 7 0.79 -19.84 8.62
N THR A 8 1.96 -19.26 8.34
CA THR A 8 2.05 -17.91 7.78
C THR A 8 2.01 -17.86 6.26
N ASP A 9 2.54 -18.87 5.56
CA ASP A 9 2.61 -18.88 4.10
C ASP A 9 1.25 -18.72 3.42
N PRO A 10 0.16 -19.40 3.83
CA PRO A 10 -1.11 -19.28 3.14
C PRO A 10 -1.66 -17.86 3.07
N VAL A 11 -1.60 -17.10 4.16
CA VAL A 11 -2.11 -15.73 4.19
C VAL A 11 -1.16 -14.76 3.48
N ALA A 12 0.16 -14.93 3.66
CA ALA A 12 1.16 -14.11 3.01
C ALA A 12 1.11 -14.27 1.47
N GLU A 13 1.02 -15.49 0.97
CA GLU A 13 0.92 -15.78 -0.46
C GLU A 13 -0.36 -15.24 -1.07
N GLN A 14 -1.52 -15.43 -0.42
CA GLN A 14 -2.79 -14.84 -0.89
C GLN A 14 -2.72 -13.32 -0.96
N LEU A 15 -2.12 -12.66 0.04
CA LEU A 15 -1.94 -11.22 0.03
C LEU A 15 -1.03 -10.78 -1.14
N MET A 16 0.11 -11.46 -1.34
CA MET A 16 1.03 -11.14 -2.42
C MET A 16 0.40 -11.36 -3.80
N GLU A 17 -0.35 -12.44 -4.00
CA GLU A 17 -1.12 -12.66 -5.24
C GLU A 17 -2.15 -11.55 -5.49
N MET A 18 -2.82 -11.08 -4.43
CA MET A 18 -3.77 -9.98 -4.55
C MET A 18 -3.09 -8.68 -4.95
N LEU A 19 -1.93 -8.36 -4.36
CA LEU A 19 -1.13 -7.20 -4.72
C LEU A 19 -0.60 -7.28 -6.16
N ASP A 20 -0.23 -8.47 -6.63
CA ASP A 20 0.17 -8.71 -8.01
C ASP A 20 -0.99 -8.46 -9.01
N LYS A 21 -2.19 -8.89 -8.67
CA LYS A 21 -3.40 -8.62 -9.48
C LYS A 21 -3.69 -7.12 -9.57
N ILE A 22 -3.57 -6.39 -8.45
CA ILE A 22 -3.73 -4.94 -8.40
C ILE A 22 -2.68 -4.27 -9.31
N GLN A 23 -1.42 -4.69 -9.20
CA GLN A 23 -0.34 -4.13 -10.02
C GLN A 23 -0.55 -4.39 -11.51
N LYS A 24 -0.97 -5.60 -11.91
CA LYS A 24 -1.31 -5.92 -13.30
C LYS A 24 -2.46 -5.06 -13.81
N LYS A 25 -3.50 -4.83 -12.99
CA LYS A 25 -4.60 -3.93 -13.34
C LYS A 25 -4.12 -2.50 -13.56
N MET A 26 -3.22 -2.00 -12.70
CA MET A 26 -2.58 -0.70 -12.86
C MET A 26 -1.75 -0.57 -14.16
N GLN A 27 -1.04 -1.62 -14.54
CA GLN A 27 -0.24 -1.62 -15.78
C GLN A 27 -1.08 -1.50 -17.05
N ASN A 28 -2.34 -1.93 -17.02
CA ASN A 28 -3.29 -1.81 -18.14
C ASN A 28 -3.87 -0.39 -18.29
N ILE A 29 -3.67 0.50 -17.31
CA ILE A 29 -4.10 1.90 -17.38
C ILE A 29 -3.04 2.72 -18.14
N PRO A 30 -3.45 3.65 -19.03
CA PRO A 30 -2.53 4.60 -19.65
C PRO A 30 -1.67 5.30 -18.60
N LYS A 31 -0.37 5.44 -18.87
CA LYS A 31 0.61 5.93 -17.89
C LYS A 31 0.21 7.26 -17.26
N GLU A 32 -0.29 8.18 -18.08
CA GLU A 32 -0.71 9.52 -17.67
C GLU A 32 -1.95 9.55 -16.76
N LYS A 33 -2.72 8.47 -16.71
CA LYS A 33 -3.93 8.35 -15.88
C LYS A 33 -3.70 7.58 -14.58
N ARG A 34 -2.59 6.86 -14.46
CA ARG A 34 -2.35 5.93 -13.33
C ARG A 34 -2.44 6.60 -11.98
N LEU A 35 -1.88 7.81 -11.83
CA LEU A 35 -1.89 8.52 -10.54
C LEU A 35 -3.31 8.85 -10.08
N HIS A 36 -4.20 9.23 -11.01
CA HIS A 36 -5.59 9.56 -10.70
C HIS A 36 -6.49 8.34 -10.53
N GLU A 37 -6.21 7.25 -11.26
CA GLU A 37 -7.01 6.02 -11.20
C GLU A 37 -6.60 5.09 -10.04
N MET A 38 -5.46 5.36 -9.42
CA MET A 38 -4.87 4.51 -8.37
C MET A 38 -5.80 4.36 -7.17
N GLY A 39 -6.43 5.46 -6.74
CA GLY A 39 -7.35 5.46 -5.61
C GLY A 39 -8.55 4.55 -5.84
N SER A 40 -9.19 4.63 -7.01
CA SER A 40 -10.37 3.80 -7.32
C SER A 40 -10.05 2.32 -7.33
N ILE A 41 -8.91 1.93 -7.90
CA ILE A 41 -8.44 0.54 -7.88
C ILE A 41 -8.18 0.06 -6.46
N TYR A 42 -7.59 0.91 -5.63
CA TYR A 42 -7.29 0.57 -4.25
C TYR A 42 -8.58 0.36 -3.45
N TYR A 43 -9.55 1.28 -3.54
CA TYR A 43 -10.84 1.17 -2.83
C TYR A 43 -11.63 -0.08 -3.23
N GLU A 44 -11.63 -0.43 -4.51
CA GLU A 44 -12.28 -1.66 -5.01
C GLU A 44 -11.70 -2.93 -4.36
N ASN A 45 -10.43 -2.90 -3.97
CA ASN A 45 -9.71 -4.07 -3.47
C ASN A 45 -9.52 -4.10 -1.94
N ILE A 46 -9.75 -2.98 -1.22
CA ILE A 46 -9.67 -2.95 0.25
C ILE A 46 -10.49 -4.07 0.90
N PRO A 47 -11.77 -4.29 0.54
CA PRO A 47 -12.54 -5.36 1.17
C PRO A 47 -11.90 -6.74 1.01
N LYS A 48 -11.35 -7.04 -0.16
CA LYS A 48 -10.71 -8.34 -0.44
C LYS A 48 -9.40 -8.51 0.33
N ILE A 49 -8.60 -7.44 0.44
CA ILE A 49 -7.37 -7.43 1.24
C ILE A 49 -7.71 -7.65 2.72
N VAL A 50 -8.72 -6.94 3.22
CA VAL A 50 -9.18 -7.11 4.60
C VAL A 50 -9.66 -8.54 4.84
N ASP A 51 -10.44 -9.12 3.91
CA ASP A 51 -10.93 -10.51 4.01
C ASP A 51 -9.79 -11.53 4.09
N ILE A 52 -8.74 -11.37 3.28
CA ILE A 52 -7.55 -12.23 3.34
C ILE A 52 -6.90 -12.12 4.71
N LEU A 53 -6.70 -10.91 5.23
CA LEU A 53 -5.98 -10.70 6.48
C LEU A 53 -6.78 -11.13 7.71
N ILE A 54 -8.10 -10.93 7.74
CA ILE A 54 -8.94 -11.35 8.89
C ILE A 54 -9.26 -12.83 8.88
N SER A 55 -9.07 -13.54 7.74
CA SER A 55 -9.32 -14.97 7.65
C SER A 55 -8.42 -15.80 8.57
N ASP A 56 -7.21 -15.29 8.86
CA ASP A 56 -6.27 -15.89 9.81
C ASP A 56 -5.46 -14.81 10.54
N ARG A 57 -6.07 -14.21 11.56
CA ARG A 57 -5.43 -13.17 12.37
C ARG A 57 -4.21 -13.68 13.13
N ASP A 58 -4.20 -14.93 13.53
CA ASP A 58 -3.06 -15.53 14.25
C ASP A 58 -1.84 -15.61 13.33
N ALA A 59 -2.02 -16.00 12.06
CA ALA A 59 -0.97 -15.96 11.07
C ALA A 59 -0.46 -14.53 10.82
N VAL A 60 -1.37 -13.56 10.72
CA VAL A 60 -1.00 -12.14 10.57
C VAL A 60 -0.22 -11.64 11.78
N GLU A 61 -0.63 -11.98 12.99
CA GLU A 61 0.09 -11.62 14.22
C GLU A 61 1.49 -12.22 14.25
N LEU A 62 1.64 -13.49 13.85
CA LEU A 62 2.94 -14.15 13.73
C LEU A 62 3.85 -13.45 12.71
N ILE A 63 3.33 -13.04 11.56
CA ILE A 63 4.11 -12.29 10.55
C ILE A 63 4.58 -10.95 11.11
N ILE A 64 3.77 -10.27 11.92
CA ILE A 64 4.13 -8.94 12.45
C ILE A 64 5.09 -9.06 13.63
N ASN A 65 4.83 -9.96 14.57
CA ASN A 65 5.52 -10.00 15.85
C ASN A 65 6.55 -11.13 15.97
N GLY A 66 6.45 -12.16 15.14
CA GLY A 66 7.28 -13.36 15.19
C GLY A 66 8.23 -13.57 14.01
N ALA A 67 8.28 -12.63 13.07
CA ALA A 67 9.00 -12.83 11.82
C ALA A 67 10.52 -12.66 11.88
N LYS A 68 11.07 -12.21 13.01
CA LYS A 68 12.52 -11.99 13.15
C LYS A 68 13.33 -13.24 12.83
N GLY A 69 14.30 -13.10 11.93
CA GLY A 69 15.13 -14.22 11.46
C GLY A 69 14.45 -15.14 10.44
N THR A 70 13.26 -14.78 9.94
CA THR A 70 12.54 -15.53 8.91
C THR A 70 12.49 -14.76 7.58
N LYS A 71 11.98 -15.43 6.51
CA LYS A 71 11.76 -14.76 5.21
C LYS A 71 10.74 -13.60 5.28
N TYR A 72 9.98 -13.48 6.38
CA TYR A 72 8.98 -12.44 6.59
C TYR A 72 9.46 -11.28 7.47
N GLU A 73 10.72 -11.23 7.89
CA GLU A 73 11.25 -10.18 8.74
C GLU A 73 11.01 -8.77 8.18
N GLU A 74 11.16 -8.61 6.87
CA GLU A 74 10.92 -7.33 6.16
C GLU A 74 9.58 -7.30 5.39
N PHE A 75 8.62 -8.15 5.72
CA PHE A 75 7.41 -8.33 4.92
C PHE A 75 6.61 -7.04 4.75
N LEU A 76 6.35 -6.33 5.86
CA LEU A 76 5.63 -5.05 5.81
C LEU A 76 6.41 -3.97 5.08
N ASP A 77 7.70 -3.89 5.32
CA ASP A 77 8.59 -2.90 4.69
C ASP A 77 8.65 -3.13 3.17
N ASN A 78 8.69 -4.38 2.74
CA ASN A 78 8.68 -4.74 1.33
C ASN A 78 7.35 -4.36 0.64
N ILE A 79 6.21 -4.58 1.30
CA ILE A 79 4.89 -4.15 0.79
C ILE A 79 4.83 -2.62 0.71
N ALA A 80 5.26 -1.93 1.75
CA ALA A 80 5.26 -0.46 1.80
C ALA A 80 6.14 0.14 0.70
N ARG A 81 7.37 -0.37 0.55
CA ARG A 81 8.33 0.06 -0.49
C ARG A 81 7.79 -0.21 -1.89
N ARG A 82 7.18 -1.37 -2.12
CA ARG A 82 6.54 -1.72 -3.40
C ARG A 82 5.43 -0.72 -3.76
N ASN A 83 4.57 -0.36 -2.81
CA ASN A 83 3.50 0.62 -3.02
C ASN A 83 4.07 2.03 -3.28
N ALA A 84 5.04 2.46 -2.50
CA ALA A 84 5.72 3.75 -2.70
C ALA A 84 6.35 3.86 -4.09
N THR A 85 7.06 2.81 -4.53
CA THR A 85 7.66 2.75 -5.87
C THR A 85 6.60 2.88 -6.97
N GLY A 86 5.46 2.20 -6.82
CA GLY A 86 4.35 2.29 -7.79
C GLY A 86 3.79 3.71 -7.90
N ILE A 87 3.61 4.41 -6.76
CA ILE A 87 3.15 5.80 -6.71
C ILE A 87 4.18 6.75 -7.34
N ASN A 88 5.45 6.58 -7.00
CA ASN A 88 6.53 7.41 -7.54
C ASN A 88 6.61 7.30 -9.07
N ILE A 89 6.57 6.09 -9.63
CA ILE A 89 6.53 5.87 -11.07
C ILE A 89 5.29 6.52 -11.71
N ALA A 90 4.12 6.41 -11.08
CA ALA A 90 2.90 7.03 -11.59
C ALA A 90 2.99 8.55 -11.59
N ALA A 91 3.58 9.15 -10.56
CA ALA A 91 3.81 10.59 -10.46
C ALA A 91 4.83 11.08 -11.50
N GLU A 92 5.95 10.37 -11.69
CA GLU A 92 6.95 10.67 -12.71
C GLU A 92 6.36 10.65 -14.12
N ASN A 93 5.46 9.71 -14.40
CA ASN A 93 4.77 9.65 -15.70
C ASN A 93 3.86 10.87 -15.95
N VAL A 94 3.27 11.44 -14.91
CA VAL A 94 2.45 12.66 -15.02
C VAL A 94 3.32 13.91 -15.16
N GLU A 95 4.39 13.99 -14.37
CA GLU A 95 5.32 15.13 -14.41
C GLU A 95 6.26 15.11 -15.63
N GLY A 96 6.46 13.95 -16.25
CA GLY A 96 7.39 13.77 -17.36
C GLY A 96 8.87 13.90 -16.97
N LYS A 97 9.19 13.84 -15.68
CA LYS A 97 10.55 13.90 -15.11
C LYS A 97 10.65 13.07 -13.84
N PRO A 98 11.87 12.63 -13.44
CA PRO A 98 12.09 11.96 -12.18
C PRO A 98 11.68 12.82 -10.98
N LEU A 99 11.16 12.17 -9.93
CA LEU A 99 10.92 12.82 -8.64
C LEU A 99 12.25 13.20 -7.98
N ASN A 100 12.20 14.21 -7.12
CA ASN A 100 13.36 14.49 -6.27
C ASN A 100 13.39 13.53 -5.06
N PHE A 101 14.58 13.40 -4.47
CA PHE A 101 14.83 12.51 -3.34
C PHE A 101 13.86 12.71 -2.15
N ILE A 102 13.51 13.96 -1.85
CA ILE A 102 12.59 14.25 -0.72
C ILE A 102 11.19 13.69 -0.99
N LYS A 103 10.68 13.82 -2.21
CA LYS A 103 9.37 13.24 -2.59
C LYS A 103 9.38 11.72 -2.50
N GLU A 104 10.43 11.07 -3.02
CA GLU A 104 10.58 9.61 -2.96
C GLU A 104 10.59 9.11 -1.51
N GLN A 105 11.41 9.72 -0.65
CA GLN A 105 11.49 9.35 0.77
C GLN A 105 10.17 9.61 1.50
N THR A 106 9.48 10.72 1.18
CA THR A 106 8.18 11.01 1.77
C THR A 106 7.15 9.94 1.41
N MET A 107 7.14 9.44 0.16
CA MET A 107 6.24 8.36 -0.24
C MET A 107 6.53 7.06 0.51
N GLU A 108 7.79 6.70 0.70
CA GLU A 108 8.17 5.51 1.46
C GLU A 108 7.65 5.58 2.90
N ILE A 109 7.84 6.71 3.58
CA ILE A 109 7.36 6.93 4.96
C ILE A 109 5.83 6.89 5.03
N LEU A 110 5.14 7.53 4.08
CA LEU A 110 3.68 7.53 4.04
C LEU A 110 3.12 6.12 3.82
N MET A 111 3.70 5.35 2.90
CA MET A 111 3.24 3.99 2.61
C MET A 111 3.55 3.03 3.76
N ASP A 112 4.68 3.18 4.45
CA ASP A 112 4.96 2.43 5.66
C ASP A 112 3.87 2.67 6.73
N GLY A 113 3.54 3.93 6.98
CA GLY A 113 2.47 4.30 7.91
C GLY A 113 1.10 3.73 7.51
N TYR A 114 0.76 3.78 6.22
CA TYR A 114 -0.49 3.25 5.70
C TYR A 114 -0.59 1.73 5.88
N ILE A 115 0.44 0.98 5.48
CA ILE A 115 0.48 -0.48 5.59
C ILE A 115 0.42 -0.93 7.05
N ARG A 116 1.23 -0.33 7.92
CA ARG A 116 1.20 -0.67 9.37
C ARG A 116 -0.14 -0.35 10.01
N THR A 117 -0.83 0.70 9.57
CA THR A 117 -2.18 1.03 10.05
C THR A 117 -3.20 -0.04 9.65
N LEU A 118 -3.16 -0.54 8.43
CA LEU A 118 -4.01 -1.66 7.98
C LEU A 118 -3.82 -2.88 8.88
N PHE A 119 -2.59 -3.31 9.09
CA PHE A 119 -2.31 -4.49 9.90
C PHE A 119 -2.71 -4.30 11.37
N ARG A 120 -2.51 -3.12 11.95
CA ARG A 120 -2.99 -2.79 13.31
C ARG A 120 -4.52 -2.85 13.41
N LEU A 121 -5.24 -2.35 12.41
CA LEU A 121 -6.71 -2.44 12.38
C LEU A 121 -7.17 -3.89 12.27
N VAL A 122 -6.53 -4.70 11.45
CA VAL A 122 -6.83 -6.14 11.30
C VAL A 122 -6.63 -6.89 12.61
N LEU A 123 -5.58 -6.58 13.38
CA LEU A 123 -5.30 -7.21 14.68
C LEU A 123 -6.10 -6.62 15.83
N SER A 124 -6.88 -5.57 15.60
CA SER A 124 -7.78 -5.01 16.61
C SER A 124 -9.07 -5.83 16.72
N ASP A 125 -9.84 -5.61 17.79
CA ASP A 125 -11.15 -6.24 18.00
C ASP A 125 -12.27 -5.67 17.11
N LYS A 126 -11.90 -4.83 16.11
CA LYS A 126 -12.87 -4.19 15.22
C LYS A 126 -13.53 -5.17 14.28
N GLN A 127 -14.79 -4.89 13.98
CA GLN A 127 -15.56 -5.61 12.96
C GLN A 127 -14.99 -5.33 11.55
N ARG A 128 -15.16 -6.29 10.64
CA ARG A 128 -14.73 -6.20 9.24
C ARG A 128 -15.11 -4.87 8.57
N GLU A 129 -16.39 -4.50 8.68
CA GLU A 129 -16.94 -3.28 8.07
C GLU A 129 -16.28 -2.03 8.62
N THR A 130 -16.00 -2.00 9.91
CA THR A 130 -15.31 -0.87 10.56
C THR A 130 -13.88 -0.75 10.03
N ILE A 131 -13.17 -1.87 9.87
CA ILE A 131 -11.80 -1.88 9.31
C ILE A 131 -11.82 -1.33 7.89
N ILE A 132 -12.74 -1.81 7.04
CA ILE A 132 -12.89 -1.35 5.65
C ILE A 132 -13.17 0.16 5.61
N GLN A 133 -14.15 0.65 6.36
CA GLN A 133 -14.49 2.07 6.39
C GLN A 133 -13.33 2.95 6.88
N CYS A 134 -12.61 2.51 7.92
CA CYS A 134 -11.41 3.22 8.38
C CYS A 134 -10.34 3.29 7.27
N MET A 135 -10.07 2.18 6.60
CA MET A 135 -9.07 2.14 5.53
C MET A 135 -9.47 2.98 4.32
N GLU A 136 -10.75 3.00 3.96
CA GLU A 136 -11.25 3.87 2.89
C GLU A 136 -11.09 5.36 3.23
N MET A 137 -11.43 5.75 4.46
CA MET A 137 -11.27 7.15 4.91
C MET A 137 -9.80 7.57 4.94
N ILE A 138 -8.93 6.73 5.51
CA ILE A 138 -7.49 6.96 5.55
C ILE A 138 -6.94 7.02 4.12
N GLY A 139 -7.32 6.08 3.26
CA GLY A 139 -6.91 6.05 1.85
C GLY A 139 -7.27 7.33 1.10
N ARG A 140 -8.47 7.88 1.31
CA ARG A 140 -8.89 9.17 0.70
C ARG A 140 -8.03 10.34 1.18
N ILE A 141 -7.66 10.37 2.46
CA ILE A 141 -6.76 11.41 3.00
C ILE A 141 -5.40 11.33 2.31
N TYR A 142 -4.84 10.13 2.20
CA TYR A 142 -3.56 9.90 1.51
C TYR A 142 -3.64 10.27 0.02
N GLU A 143 -4.69 9.83 -0.68
CA GLU A 143 -4.89 10.13 -2.10
C GLU A 143 -4.91 11.63 -2.37
N VAL A 144 -5.74 12.39 -1.65
CA VAL A 144 -5.82 13.86 -1.80
C VAL A 144 -4.49 14.51 -1.47
N GLY A 145 -3.82 14.07 -0.40
CA GLY A 145 -2.51 14.57 0.01
C GLY A 145 -1.44 14.31 -1.05
N ILE A 146 -1.37 13.09 -1.57
CA ILE A 146 -0.41 12.68 -2.61
C ILE A 146 -0.63 13.48 -3.90
N ILE A 147 -1.86 13.54 -4.39
CA ILE A 147 -2.19 14.29 -5.61
C ILE A 147 -1.84 15.77 -5.44
N THR A 148 -2.19 16.36 -4.31
CA THR A 148 -1.88 17.78 -4.01
C THR A 148 -0.38 18.03 -3.97
N LEU A 149 0.39 17.12 -3.33
CA LEU A 149 1.85 17.24 -3.25
C LEU A 149 2.49 17.16 -4.62
N MET A 150 2.01 16.29 -5.49
CA MET A 150 2.54 16.11 -6.84
C MET A 150 2.18 17.25 -7.78
N GLN A 151 1.04 17.93 -7.60
CA GLN A 151 0.59 19.05 -8.46
C GLN A 151 1.22 20.41 -8.11
N LYS A 152 1.68 20.63 -6.88
CA LYS A 152 2.13 21.95 -6.41
C LYS A 152 3.37 22.54 -7.11
N GLU A 153 4.20 21.73 -7.74
CA GLU A 153 5.40 22.24 -8.42
C GLU A 153 5.13 22.90 -9.78
N ASN A 154 3.99 22.61 -10.41
CA ASN A 154 3.65 23.23 -11.71
C ASN A 154 3.29 24.73 -11.61
N HIS A 155 3.01 25.24 -10.40
CA HIS A 155 2.64 26.66 -10.22
C HIS A 155 3.82 27.58 -9.86
N ASN A 156 4.96 27.05 -9.41
CA ASN A 156 6.13 27.84 -9.02
C ASN A 156 7.17 28.02 -10.14
N GLY A 157 6.96 27.39 -11.30
CA GLY A 157 7.87 27.49 -12.46
C GLY A 157 7.67 28.73 -13.36
N ASN A 158 6.58 29.48 -13.19
CA ASN A 158 6.23 30.61 -14.04
C ASN A 158 6.37 32.02 -13.39
N GLN A 159 7.05 32.09 -12.24
CA GLN A 159 7.39 33.39 -11.63
C GLN A 159 8.90 33.50 -11.42
N ARG A 160 9.64 33.57 -12.53
CA ARG A 160 10.99 34.20 -12.60
C ARG A 160 11.24 34.76 -14.00
#